data_f8c96cd43770e67300a8a8888df5908c
#
_entry.id   f8c96cd43770e67300a8a8888df5908c
#
_cell.length_a   1.000
_cell.length_b   1.000
_cell.length_c   1.000
_cell.angle_alpha   90.00
_cell.angle_beta   90.00
_cell.angle_gamma   90.00
#
_symmetry.space_group_name_H-M   'P 1'
#
loop_
_entity.id
_entity.type
_entity.pdbx_description
1 polymer ?
#
loop_
_entity_poly.entity_id
_entity_poly.type
_entity_poly.pdbx_seq_one_letter_code
_entity_poly.pdbx_strand_id
1 'polypeptide(L)'
;MRYTARKILTLLVTMLVVSLLTFAAFDLISGDPAATLLGTQATPEKVAALRAEMGLDRPMLVRYGEWLFGFFTGNLGISFQYHQPVQSLLASKMLVTLCLSLVSFLLITVVSLPLGLLSANGKLEGLHTALNQFCMAVPPFFTGILISWVFGITLHAFVPGDFPGLDKNFGKSLIYLFFAAVSIAIPRVAMTVRMLRSTVIHELNKPYVRTAIARGNNRRQVLWGHVLKNSLVPTVTFLGQTMAEIVAGSIVVEQVFSIPGLGRMLVASISSQDYPVVEAIVVILAFWVVLSGTLADLVNRCVDPRMGGTAK
;
A
#
# COMPACT_ATOMS: atom_id res chain seq x y z
N MET A 1 -23.40 -16.23 -0.87
CA MET A 1 -22.76 -16.93 0.25
C MET A 1 -21.50 -17.72 -0.14
N ARG A 2 -21.54 -18.68 -1.08
CA ARG A 2 -20.33 -19.47 -1.47
C ARG A 2 -19.11 -18.66 -1.93
N TYR A 3 -19.30 -17.57 -2.65
CA TYR A 3 -18.19 -16.74 -3.12
C TYR A 3 -17.52 -15.96 -1.97
N THR A 4 -18.30 -15.32 -1.09
CA THR A 4 -17.77 -14.60 0.06
C THR A 4 -17.00 -15.53 0.99
N ALA A 5 -17.56 -16.71 1.25
CA ALA A 5 -16.87 -17.75 2.04
C ALA A 5 -15.55 -18.19 1.37
N ARG A 6 -15.54 -18.38 0.03
CA ARG A 6 -14.31 -18.72 -0.70
C ARG A 6 -13.27 -17.60 -0.62
N LYS A 7 -13.68 -16.34 -0.69
CA LYS A 7 -12.76 -15.18 -0.57
C LYS A 7 -12.18 -15.07 0.84
N ILE A 8 -13.00 -15.25 1.87
CA ILE A 8 -12.53 -15.29 3.26
C ILE A 8 -11.54 -16.44 3.45
N LEU A 9 -11.85 -17.63 2.94
CA LEU A 9 -10.93 -18.76 2.99
C LEU A 9 -9.61 -18.45 2.29
N THR A 10 -9.65 -17.87 1.09
CA THR A 10 -8.45 -17.45 0.36
C THR A 10 -7.64 -16.44 1.19
N LEU A 11 -8.29 -15.44 1.79
CA LEU A 11 -7.64 -14.47 2.67
C LEU A 11 -6.93 -15.18 3.83
N LEU A 12 -7.63 -16.07 4.55
CA LEU A 12 -7.06 -16.79 5.68
C LEU A 12 -5.87 -17.67 5.28
N VAL A 13 -6.00 -18.41 4.17
CA VAL A 13 -4.91 -19.25 3.65
C VAL A 13 -3.72 -18.40 3.24
N THR A 14 -3.95 -17.30 2.51
CA THR A 14 -2.86 -16.38 2.11
C THR A 14 -2.16 -15.80 3.32
N MET A 15 -2.90 -15.36 4.34
CA MET A 15 -2.33 -14.82 5.57
C MET A 15 -1.50 -15.86 6.32
N LEU A 16 -1.99 -17.10 6.41
CA LEU A 16 -1.26 -18.19 7.03
C LEU A 16 0.04 -18.53 6.27
N VAL A 17 -0.02 -18.57 4.94
CA VAL A 17 1.18 -18.85 4.11
C VAL A 17 2.18 -17.70 4.25
N VAL A 18 1.74 -16.45 4.15
CA VAL A 18 2.63 -15.27 4.26
C VAL A 18 3.27 -15.23 5.65
N SER A 19 2.49 -15.41 6.73
CA SER A 19 3.04 -15.38 8.08
C SER A 19 4.03 -16.52 8.33
N LEU A 20 3.75 -17.74 7.85
CA LEU A 20 4.67 -18.86 7.97
C LEU A 20 5.97 -18.64 7.19
N LEU A 21 5.87 -18.14 5.95
CA LEU A 21 7.05 -17.82 5.13
C LEU A 21 7.89 -16.70 5.76
N THR A 22 7.24 -15.68 6.30
CA THR A 22 7.93 -14.58 6.99
C THR A 22 8.68 -15.11 8.20
N PHE A 23 8.01 -15.88 9.06
CA PHE A 23 8.60 -16.49 10.25
C PHE A 23 9.78 -17.41 9.89
N ALA A 24 9.60 -18.27 8.87
CA ALA A 24 10.65 -19.16 8.39
C ALA A 24 11.84 -18.39 7.80
N ALA A 25 11.58 -17.31 7.05
CA ALA A 25 12.63 -16.48 6.48
C ALA A 25 13.54 -15.89 7.55
N PHE A 26 12.98 -15.41 8.64
CA PHE A 26 13.76 -14.83 9.76
C PHE A 26 14.49 -15.90 10.57
N ASP A 27 13.95 -17.10 10.69
CA ASP A 27 14.64 -18.24 11.32
C ASP A 27 15.84 -18.72 10.49
N LEU A 28 15.77 -18.58 9.15
CA LEU A 28 16.82 -18.98 8.21
C LEU A 28 17.85 -17.87 7.91
N ILE A 29 17.48 -16.60 8.11
CA ILE A 29 18.41 -15.49 7.86
C ILE A 29 19.57 -15.59 8.84
N SER A 30 20.76 -15.65 8.27
CA SER A 30 22.03 -15.75 9.02
C SER A 30 22.22 -14.56 9.94
N GLY A 31 22.10 -14.78 11.23
CA GLY A 31 22.32 -13.79 12.27
C GLY A 31 21.64 -14.21 13.56
N ASP A 32 22.35 -14.09 14.66
CA ASP A 32 21.79 -14.34 15.98
C ASP A 32 21.29 -13.02 16.57
N PRO A 33 19.98 -12.84 16.75
CA PRO A 33 19.45 -11.60 17.35
C PRO A 33 20.07 -11.31 18.72
N ALA A 34 20.33 -12.34 19.52
CA ALA A 34 20.95 -12.19 20.81
C ALA A 34 22.40 -11.67 20.70
N ALA A 35 23.15 -12.17 19.73
CA ALA A 35 24.52 -11.68 19.48
C ALA A 35 24.48 -10.23 18.95
N THR A 36 23.53 -9.90 18.07
CA THR A 36 23.36 -8.55 17.52
C THR A 36 23.00 -7.54 18.60
N LEU A 37 22.10 -7.88 19.52
CA LEU A 37 21.72 -7.01 20.65
C LEU A 37 22.85 -6.78 21.65
N LEU A 38 23.66 -7.80 21.90
CA LEU A 38 24.82 -7.68 22.78
C LEU A 38 25.98 -6.93 22.13
N GLY A 39 26.06 -6.90 20.80
CA GLY A 39 27.09 -6.18 20.05
C GLY A 39 28.49 -6.52 20.51
N THR A 40 29.27 -5.50 20.90
CA THR A 40 30.66 -5.66 21.39
C THR A 40 30.76 -6.37 22.73
N GLN A 41 29.67 -6.55 23.48
CA GLN A 41 29.62 -7.27 24.76
C GLN A 41 29.23 -8.74 24.62
N ALA A 42 29.09 -9.23 23.40
CA ALA A 42 28.68 -10.61 23.10
C ALA A 42 29.79 -11.59 23.54
N THR A 43 29.58 -12.26 24.68
CA THR A 43 30.33 -13.46 25.05
C THR A 43 29.46 -14.70 24.79
N PRO A 44 30.05 -15.89 24.52
CA PRO A 44 29.27 -17.10 24.28
C PRO A 44 28.22 -17.40 25.38
N GLU A 45 28.58 -17.15 26.64
CA GLU A 45 27.73 -17.37 27.79
C GLU A 45 26.55 -16.39 27.83
N LYS A 46 26.79 -15.10 27.56
CA LYS A 46 25.76 -14.06 27.55
C LYS A 46 24.82 -14.27 26.35
N VAL A 47 25.36 -14.64 25.20
CA VAL A 47 24.55 -14.96 24.01
C VAL A 47 23.62 -16.15 24.29
N ALA A 48 24.15 -17.24 24.88
CA ALA A 48 23.34 -18.40 25.24
C ALA A 48 22.24 -18.06 26.24
N ALA A 49 22.54 -17.27 27.28
CA ALA A 49 21.56 -16.84 28.26
C ALA A 49 20.44 -15.99 27.62
N LEU A 50 20.81 -15.03 26.78
CA LEU A 50 19.83 -14.16 26.10
C LEU A 50 18.99 -14.93 25.07
N ARG A 51 19.57 -15.89 24.33
CA ARG A 51 18.84 -16.80 23.45
C ARG A 51 17.75 -17.58 24.18
N ALA A 52 18.10 -18.13 25.36
CA ALA A 52 17.15 -18.86 26.19
C ALA A 52 16.03 -17.94 26.71
N GLU A 53 16.36 -16.71 27.14
CA GLU A 53 15.39 -15.70 27.57
C GLU A 53 14.45 -15.28 26.42
N MET A 54 14.97 -15.11 25.22
CA MET A 54 14.19 -14.79 24.01
C MET A 54 13.42 -15.99 23.46
N GLY A 55 13.62 -17.20 24.02
CA GLY A 55 12.99 -18.43 23.59
C GLY A 55 13.43 -18.92 22.20
N LEU A 56 14.58 -18.47 21.70
CA LEU A 56 15.08 -18.79 20.37
C LEU A 56 15.56 -20.25 20.25
N ASP A 57 15.81 -20.92 21.35
CA ASP A 57 16.26 -22.33 21.38
C ASP A 57 15.12 -23.34 21.21
N ARG A 58 13.86 -22.87 21.18
CA ARG A 58 12.70 -23.75 20.97
C ARG A 58 12.46 -24.03 19.49
N PRO A 59 11.88 -25.19 19.15
CA PRO A 59 11.57 -25.53 17.75
C PRO A 59 10.77 -24.44 17.06
N MET A 60 11.13 -24.11 15.82
CA MET A 60 10.52 -23.06 15.01
C MET A 60 8.99 -23.16 14.96
N LEU A 61 8.43 -24.37 14.74
CA LEU A 61 6.97 -24.56 14.65
C LEU A 61 6.25 -24.26 15.97
N VAL A 62 6.89 -24.50 17.10
CA VAL A 62 6.33 -24.15 18.43
C VAL A 62 6.30 -22.66 18.60
N ARG A 63 7.39 -21.96 18.28
CA ARG A 63 7.47 -20.50 18.33
C ARG A 63 6.46 -19.84 17.39
N TYR A 64 6.35 -20.37 16.15
CA TYR A 64 5.35 -19.90 15.19
C TYR A 64 3.92 -20.09 15.71
N GLY A 65 3.60 -21.25 16.28
CA GLY A 65 2.27 -21.50 16.83
C GLY A 65 1.89 -20.56 17.97
N GLU A 66 2.83 -20.27 18.88
CA GLU A 66 2.64 -19.31 19.98
C GLU A 66 2.49 -17.88 19.45
N TRP A 67 3.33 -17.48 18.49
CA TRP A 67 3.23 -16.18 17.84
C TRP A 67 1.88 -16.02 17.12
N LEU A 68 1.45 -17.03 16.38
CA LEU A 68 0.18 -16.99 15.65
C LEU A 68 -1.01 -16.87 16.61
N PHE A 69 -1.00 -17.63 17.70
CA PHE A 69 -2.01 -17.51 18.74
C PHE A 69 -2.00 -16.13 19.40
N GLY A 70 -0.81 -15.62 19.70
CA GLY A 70 -0.60 -14.26 20.22
C GLY A 70 -1.16 -13.20 19.28
N PHE A 71 -0.91 -13.33 17.97
CA PHE A 71 -1.42 -12.41 16.95
C PHE A 71 -2.95 -12.30 16.99
N PHE A 72 -3.67 -13.42 17.10
CA PHE A 72 -5.14 -13.42 17.19
C PHE A 72 -5.68 -12.90 18.53
N THR A 73 -4.91 -12.97 19.58
CA THR A 73 -5.28 -12.45 20.90
C THR A 73 -4.81 -11.02 21.15
N GLY A 74 -4.15 -10.39 20.16
CA GLY A 74 -3.62 -9.02 20.26
C GLY A 74 -2.29 -8.90 21.00
N ASN A 75 -1.65 -10.01 21.33
CA ASN A 75 -0.30 -10.05 21.89
C ASN A 75 0.70 -10.32 20.76
N LEU A 76 1.29 -9.26 20.22
CA LEU A 76 2.28 -9.32 19.13
C LEU A 76 3.72 -9.60 19.64
N GLY A 77 3.88 -9.92 20.92
CA GLY A 77 5.18 -10.11 21.54
C GLY A 77 5.83 -8.81 22.02
N ILE A 78 7.09 -8.95 22.43
CA ILE A 78 7.92 -7.85 22.95
C ILE A 78 9.02 -7.58 21.93
N SER A 79 9.22 -6.31 21.58
CA SER A 79 10.32 -5.86 20.74
C SER A 79 11.65 -6.16 21.42
N PHE A 80 12.57 -6.75 20.68
CA PHE A 80 13.92 -7.04 21.17
C PHE A 80 14.74 -5.76 21.33
N GLN A 81 14.55 -4.79 20.45
CA GLN A 81 15.29 -3.54 20.45
C GLN A 81 14.75 -2.52 21.47
N TYR A 82 13.41 -2.40 21.57
CA TYR A 82 12.77 -1.36 22.38
C TYR A 82 12.31 -1.86 23.75
N HIS A 83 12.32 -3.16 24.01
CA HIS A 83 11.85 -3.81 25.25
C HIS A 83 10.42 -3.40 25.64
N GLN A 84 9.56 -3.17 24.64
CA GLN A 84 8.17 -2.74 24.78
C GLN A 84 7.23 -3.66 23.98
N PRO A 85 5.96 -3.77 24.37
CA PRO A 85 4.97 -4.51 23.61
C PRO A 85 4.86 -4.00 22.17
N VAL A 86 4.97 -4.89 21.18
CA VAL A 86 4.95 -4.55 19.75
C VAL A 86 3.67 -3.80 19.38
N GLN A 87 2.50 -4.20 19.91
CA GLN A 87 1.23 -3.53 19.63
C GLN A 87 1.24 -2.04 20.00
N SER A 88 1.90 -1.65 21.10
CA SER A 88 2.00 -0.25 21.51
C SER A 88 2.90 0.57 20.58
N LEU A 89 3.97 -0.05 20.07
CA LEU A 89 4.88 0.57 19.09
C LEU A 89 4.19 0.78 17.73
N LEU A 90 3.33 -0.16 17.31
CA LEU A 90 2.71 -0.13 15.98
C LEU A 90 1.48 0.78 15.90
N ALA A 91 0.73 0.96 16.98
CA ALA A 91 -0.57 1.64 16.97
C ALA A 91 -0.52 3.04 16.33
N SER A 92 0.39 3.90 16.77
CA SER A 92 0.54 5.25 16.23
C SER A 92 1.08 5.25 14.79
N LYS A 93 2.01 4.35 14.48
CA LYS A 93 2.66 4.24 13.18
C LYS A 93 1.73 3.70 12.10
N MET A 94 0.87 2.75 12.47
CA MET A 94 -0.18 2.22 11.60
C MET A 94 -1.13 3.33 11.12
N LEU A 95 -1.56 4.20 12.03
CA LEU A 95 -2.43 5.32 11.67
C LEU A 95 -1.76 6.27 10.66
N VAL A 96 -0.47 6.57 10.83
CA VAL A 96 0.30 7.43 9.92
C VAL A 96 0.38 6.82 8.52
N THR A 97 0.77 5.54 8.41
CA THR A 97 0.83 4.83 7.11
C THR A 97 -0.55 4.73 6.45
N LEU A 98 -1.62 4.51 7.25
CA LEU A 98 -2.99 4.50 6.74
C LEU A 98 -3.42 5.85 6.19
N CYS A 99 -3.15 6.94 6.91
CA CYS A 99 -3.44 8.29 6.44
C CYS A 99 -2.67 8.61 5.15
N LEU A 100 -1.37 8.28 5.08
CA LEU A 100 -0.57 8.46 3.87
C LEU A 100 -1.16 7.68 2.68
N SER A 101 -1.49 6.40 2.91
CA SER A 101 -2.08 5.54 1.87
C SER A 101 -3.44 6.04 1.39
N LEU A 102 -4.28 6.51 2.31
CA LEU A 102 -5.61 7.05 1.99
C LEU A 102 -5.49 8.36 1.20
N VAL A 103 -4.64 9.28 1.61
CA VAL A 103 -4.40 10.54 0.89
C VAL A 103 -3.84 10.26 -0.50
N SER A 104 -2.89 9.33 -0.64
CA SER A 104 -2.35 8.92 -1.93
C SER A 104 -3.43 8.33 -2.84
N PHE A 105 -4.26 7.43 -2.32
CA PHE A 105 -5.34 6.80 -3.07
C PHE A 105 -6.41 7.81 -3.53
N LEU A 106 -6.78 8.74 -2.67
CA LEU A 106 -7.71 9.82 -3.02
C LEU A 106 -7.13 10.72 -4.12
N LEU A 107 -5.86 11.12 -4.01
CA LEU A 107 -5.18 11.90 -5.04
C LEU A 107 -5.16 11.15 -6.39
N ILE A 108 -4.77 9.88 -6.37
CA ILE A 108 -4.73 9.06 -7.59
C ILE A 108 -6.11 8.99 -8.23
N THR A 109 -7.14 8.70 -7.44
CA THR A 109 -8.50 8.54 -7.96
C THR A 109 -9.05 9.86 -8.50
N VAL A 110 -8.95 10.95 -7.73
CA VAL A 110 -9.50 12.27 -8.09
C VAL A 110 -8.81 12.85 -9.33
N VAL A 111 -7.49 12.63 -9.46
CA VAL A 111 -6.72 13.19 -10.59
C VAL A 111 -6.82 12.30 -11.83
N SER A 112 -6.77 10.98 -11.69
CA SER A 112 -6.72 10.09 -12.83
C SER A 112 -8.05 9.95 -13.58
N LEU A 113 -9.19 10.03 -12.89
CA LEU A 113 -10.48 9.88 -13.55
C LEU A 113 -10.76 11.00 -14.59
N PRO A 114 -10.67 12.29 -14.24
CA PRO A 114 -10.86 13.35 -15.22
C PRO A 114 -9.76 13.35 -16.30
N LEU A 115 -8.50 13.13 -15.95
CA LEU A 115 -7.40 13.12 -16.92
C LEU A 115 -7.52 11.95 -17.90
N GLY A 116 -7.93 10.76 -17.44
CA GLY A 116 -8.15 9.60 -18.30
C GLY A 116 -9.26 9.83 -19.32
N LEU A 117 -10.39 10.45 -18.90
CA LEU A 117 -11.49 10.80 -19.80
C LEU A 117 -11.09 11.91 -20.80
N LEU A 118 -10.37 12.95 -20.35
CA LEU A 118 -9.91 14.05 -21.20
C LEU A 118 -8.90 13.56 -22.25
N SER A 119 -7.99 12.68 -21.85
CA SER A 119 -6.96 12.11 -22.74
C SER A 119 -7.55 11.22 -23.85
N ALA A 120 -8.74 10.67 -23.67
CA ALA A 120 -9.46 9.87 -24.67
C ALA A 120 -10.07 10.72 -25.82
N ASN A 121 -10.07 12.05 -25.70
CA ASN A 121 -10.64 12.95 -26.72
C ASN A 121 -9.76 13.19 -27.95
N GLY A 122 -8.58 12.60 -28.01
CA GLY A 122 -7.70 12.61 -29.20
C GLY A 122 -6.95 13.94 -29.49
N LYS A 123 -7.30 15.04 -28.81
CA LYS A 123 -6.55 16.29 -28.95
C LYS A 123 -5.24 16.17 -28.14
N LEU A 124 -4.09 16.40 -28.81
CA LEU A 124 -2.77 16.31 -28.21
C LEU A 124 -2.36 14.89 -27.74
N GLU A 125 -2.79 13.86 -28.44
CA GLU A 125 -2.52 12.45 -28.09
C GLU A 125 -1.03 12.18 -27.86
N GLY A 126 -0.15 12.67 -28.73
CA GLY A 126 1.30 12.47 -28.61
C GLY A 126 1.87 13.08 -27.34
N LEU A 127 1.45 14.31 -26.99
CA LEU A 127 1.90 15.00 -25.78
C LEU A 127 1.41 14.28 -24.52
N HIS A 128 0.14 13.89 -24.47
CA HIS A 128 -0.40 13.13 -23.34
C HIS A 128 0.32 11.81 -23.14
N THR A 129 0.61 11.09 -24.22
CA THR A 129 1.31 9.81 -24.17
C THR A 129 2.74 10.00 -23.66
N ALA A 130 3.48 10.99 -24.17
CA ALA A 130 4.86 11.28 -23.76
C ALA A 130 4.93 11.67 -22.28
N LEU A 131 4.08 12.61 -21.83
CA LEU A 131 4.01 13.02 -20.42
C LEU A 131 3.65 11.83 -19.51
N ASN A 132 2.72 11.03 -19.94
CA ASN A 132 2.29 9.86 -19.17
C ASN A 132 3.41 8.83 -19.02
N GLN A 133 4.15 8.55 -20.11
CA GLN A 133 5.31 7.66 -20.07
C GLN A 133 6.42 8.20 -19.18
N PHE A 134 6.70 9.51 -19.27
CA PHE A 134 7.66 10.17 -18.40
C PHE A 134 7.27 10.00 -16.91
N CYS A 135 6.03 10.34 -16.54
CA CYS A 135 5.56 10.21 -15.16
C CYS A 135 5.59 8.75 -14.66
N MET A 136 5.33 7.76 -15.52
CA MET A 136 5.42 6.35 -15.17
C MET A 136 6.85 5.86 -14.93
N ALA A 137 7.83 6.44 -15.62
CA ALA A 137 9.23 6.03 -15.53
C ALA A 137 9.92 6.57 -14.28
N VAL A 138 9.40 7.64 -13.69
CA VAL A 138 10.03 8.29 -12.52
C VAL A 138 9.69 7.54 -11.23
N PRO A 139 10.70 7.06 -10.47
CA PRO A 139 10.46 6.36 -9.21
C PRO A 139 9.88 7.29 -8.13
N PRO A 140 8.98 6.79 -7.25
CA PRO A 140 8.38 7.61 -6.18
C PRO A 140 9.38 8.25 -5.22
N PHE A 141 10.51 7.58 -4.91
CA PHE A 141 11.52 8.15 -4.03
C PHE A 141 12.23 9.35 -4.67
N PHE A 142 12.48 9.30 -5.97
CA PHE A 142 13.11 10.41 -6.69
C PHE A 142 12.19 11.64 -6.74
N THR A 143 10.91 11.43 -7.07
CA THR A 143 9.91 12.51 -6.99
C THR A 143 9.77 13.04 -5.57
N GLY A 144 9.88 12.19 -4.56
CA GLY A 144 9.86 12.58 -3.15
C GLY A 144 11.03 13.51 -2.78
N ILE A 145 12.24 13.19 -3.24
CA ILE A 145 13.42 14.04 -3.04
C ILE A 145 13.23 15.40 -3.73
N LEU A 146 12.76 15.41 -4.98
CA LEU A 146 12.49 16.65 -5.72
C LEU A 146 11.42 17.51 -5.02
N ILE A 147 10.34 16.89 -4.55
CA ILE A 147 9.27 17.58 -3.82
C ILE A 147 9.81 18.16 -2.50
N SER A 148 10.60 17.40 -1.76
CA SER A 148 11.25 17.88 -0.52
C SER A 148 12.19 19.04 -0.80
N TRP A 149 12.96 19.00 -1.87
CA TRP A 149 13.85 20.08 -2.25
C TRP A 149 13.08 21.34 -2.68
N VAL A 150 12.13 21.22 -3.61
CA VAL A 150 11.37 22.37 -4.12
C VAL A 150 10.43 22.94 -3.07
N PHE A 151 9.55 22.13 -2.50
CA PHE A 151 8.50 22.61 -1.60
C PHE A 151 8.96 22.72 -0.14
N GLY A 152 9.87 21.88 0.29
CA GLY A 152 10.37 21.92 1.65
C GLY A 152 11.48 22.95 1.83
N ILE A 153 12.57 22.84 1.06
CA ILE A 153 13.77 23.66 1.23
C ILE A 153 13.64 25.01 0.55
N THR A 154 13.13 25.05 -0.71
CA THR A 154 13.07 26.30 -1.49
C THR A 154 11.84 27.14 -1.17
N LEU A 155 10.64 26.52 -1.12
CA LEU A 155 9.37 27.22 -0.89
C LEU A 155 8.92 27.24 0.57
N HIS A 156 9.60 26.52 1.46
CA HIS A 156 9.31 26.45 2.90
C HIS A 156 7.85 26.07 3.23
N ALA A 157 7.19 25.28 2.36
CA ALA A 157 5.82 24.82 2.55
C ALA A 157 5.68 23.81 3.70
N PHE A 158 6.74 23.08 3.98
CA PHE A 158 6.90 22.16 5.14
C PHE A 158 8.39 22.02 5.48
N VAL A 159 8.70 21.49 6.66
CA VAL A 159 10.08 21.25 7.06
C VAL A 159 10.43 19.77 6.77
N PRO A 160 11.32 19.47 5.81
CA PRO A 160 11.70 18.09 5.52
C PRO A 160 12.33 17.41 6.75
N GLY A 161 11.85 16.20 7.07
CA GLY A 161 12.35 15.45 8.22
C GLY A 161 11.66 15.76 9.55
N ASP A 162 10.86 16.83 9.64
CA ASP A 162 10.12 17.22 10.84
C ASP A 162 8.61 16.98 10.67
N PHE A 163 8.20 15.73 10.84
CA PHE A 163 6.78 15.36 10.80
C PHE A 163 6.07 15.84 12.06
N PRO A 164 5.04 16.71 11.96
CA PRO A 164 4.43 17.36 13.13
C PRO A 164 3.76 16.42 14.14
N GLY A 165 3.35 15.22 13.72
CA GLY A 165 2.56 14.28 14.52
C GLY A 165 1.06 14.49 14.37
N LEU A 166 0.31 13.41 14.09
CA LEU A 166 -1.15 13.46 13.89
C LEU A 166 -1.90 13.88 15.15
N ASP A 167 -1.37 13.55 16.31
CA ASP A 167 -1.87 13.85 17.64
C ASP A 167 -1.64 15.32 18.04
N LYS A 168 -0.51 15.90 17.62
CA LYS A 168 -0.12 17.26 17.99
C LYS A 168 -0.70 18.31 17.06
N ASN A 169 -0.65 18.10 15.77
CA ASN A 169 -1.17 19.03 14.78
C ASN A 169 -1.66 18.32 13.52
N PHE A 170 -2.91 17.89 13.54
CA PHE A 170 -3.51 17.14 12.44
C PHE A 170 -3.44 17.88 11.09
N GLY A 171 -3.73 19.18 11.07
CA GLY A 171 -3.74 19.98 9.84
C GLY A 171 -2.35 20.07 9.19
N LYS A 172 -1.31 20.40 9.97
CA LYS A 172 0.07 20.44 9.45
C LYS A 172 0.55 19.06 9.04
N SER A 173 0.19 18.01 9.79
CA SER A 173 0.52 16.64 9.45
C SER A 173 -0.13 16.21 8.12
N LEU A 174 -1.39 16.60 7.88
CA LEU A 174 -2.08 16.31 6.64
C LEU A 174 -1.43 17.02 5.44
N ILE A 175 -0.99 18.28 5.60
CA ILE A 175 -0.23 19.00 4.56
C ILE A 175 1.09 18.28 4.29
N TYR A 176 1.81 17.85 5.34
CA TYR A 176 3.05 17.09 5.20
C TYR A 176 2.83 15.78 4.43
N LEU A 177 1.80 15.02 4.83
CA LEU A 177 1.41 13.77 4.17
C LEU A 177 0.94 13.99 2.74
N PHE A 178 0.32 15.14 2.42
CA PHE A 178 -0.07 15.48 1.06
C PHE A 178 1.14 15.54 0.12
N PHE A 179 2.22 16.21 0.51
CA PHE A 179 3.43 16.27 -0.32
C PHE A 179 4.08 14.90 -0.49
N ALA A 180 4.13 14.09 0.55
CA ALA A 180 4.58 12.71 0.47
C ALA A 180 3.67 11.86 -0.43
N ALA A 181 2.36 12.03 -0.33
CA ALA A 181 1.37 11.34 -1.15
C ALA A 181 1.47 11.71 -2.64
N VAL A 182 1.79 12.97 -2.96
CA VAL A 182 2.03 13.41 -4.36
C VAL A 182 3.17 12.61 -4.98
N SER A 183 4.24 12.30 -4.25
CA SER A 183 5.34 11.50 -4.77
C SER A 183 4.93 10.07 -5.15
N ILE A 184 4.06 9.45 -4.36
CA ILE A 184 3.47 8.14 -4.66
C ILE A 184 2.48 8.25 -5.82
N ALA A 185 1.70 9.34 -5.85
CA ALA A 185 0.61 9.52 -6.79
C ALA A 185 1.07 9.74 -8.23
N ILE A 186 2.18 10.44 -8.49
CA ILE A 186 2.63 10.78 -9.84
C ILE A 186 2.68 9.57 -10.79
N PRO A 187 3.48 8.52 -10.54
CA PRO A 187 3.52 7.35 -11.42
C PRO A 187 2.20 6.57 -11.45
N ARG A 188 1.47 6.52 -10.33
CA ARG A 188 0.21 5.78 -10.23
C ARG A 188 -0.94 6.46 -10.97
N VAL A 189 -1.01 7.79 -10.91
CA VAL A 189 -1.95 8.58 -11.74
C VAL A 189 -1.69 8.29 -13.22
N ALA A 190 -0.44 8.34 -13.66
CA ALA A 190 -0.07 8.07 -15.04
C ALA A 190 -0.50 6.66 -15.49
N MET A 191 -0.26 5.64 -14.67
CA MET A 191 -0.71 4.26 -14.95
C MET A 191 -2.22 4.15 -15.02
N THR A 192 -2.94 4.76 -14.08
CA THR A 192 -4.41 4.74 -14.01
C THR A 192 -5.03 5.50 -15.19
N VAL A 193 -4.47 6.66 -15.57
CA VAL A 193 -4.87 7.44 -16.75
C VAL A 193 -4.71 6.60 -18.02
N ARG A 194 -3.59 5.92 -18.20
CA ARG A 194 -3.36 5.03 -19.34
C ARG A 194 -4.37 3.90 -19.41
N MET A 195 -4.65 3.26 -18.27
CA MET A 195 -5.63 2.18 -18.17
C MET A 195 -7.04 2.67 -18.51
N LEU A 196 -7.49 3.75 -17.89
CA LEU A 196 -8.81 4.32 -18.11
C LEU A 196 -8.98 4.80 -19.58
N ARG A 197 -7.98 5.50 -20.12
CA ARG A 197 -7.97 5.93 -21.52
C ARG A 197 -8.13 4.75 -22.47
N SER A 198 -7.36 3.69 -22.30
CA SER A 198 -7.46 2.46 -23.12
C SER A 198 -8.86 1.86 -23.06
N THR A 199 -9.43 1.76 -21.87
CA THR A 199 -10.78 1.21 -21.67
C THR A 199 -11.84 2.10 -22.29
N VAL A 200 -11.74 3.43 -22.13
CA VAL A 200 -12.67 4.40 -22.73
C VAL A 200 -12.63 4.32 -24.27
N ILE A 201 -11.46 4.25 -24.89
CA ILE A 201 -11.31 4.11 -26.33
C ILE A 201 -11.94 2.79 -26.82
N HIS A 202 -11.70 1.69 -26.09
CA HIS A 202 -12.33 0.41 -26.39
C HIS A 202 -13.87 0.48 -26.33
N GLU A 203 -14.41 1.10 -25.28
CA GLU A 203 -15.86 1.26 -25.11
C GLU A 203 -16.48 2.17 -26.19
N LEU A 204 -15.78 3.23 -26.61
CA LEU A 204 -16.26 4.14 -27.66
C LEU A 204 -16.47 3.46 -29.02
N ASN A 205 -15.79 2.36 -29.29
CA ASN A 205 -15.92 1.59 -30.53
C ASN A 205 -17.08 0.58 -30.53
N LYS A 206 -17.78 0.41 -29.39
CA LYS A 206 -18.87 -0.56 -29.27
C LYS A 206 -20.16 -0.10 -29.96
N PRO A 207 -21.02 -1.05 -30.48
CA PRO A 207 -22.25 -0.73 -31.20
C PRO A 207 -23.26 0.15 -30.44
N TYR A 208 -23.34 -0.01 -29.10
CA TYR A 208 -24.26 0.78 -28.27
C TYR A 208 -23.94 2.29 -28.30
N VAL A 209 -22.68 2.67 -28.51
CA VAL A 209 -22.28 4.06 -28.67
C VAL A 209 -22.85 4.67 -29.92
N ARG A 210 -22.80 3.94 -31.05
CA ARG A 210 -23.42 4.38 -32.31
C ARG A 210 -24.94 4.55 -32.14
N THR A 211 -25.57 3.64 -31.44
CA THR A 211 -27.02 3.75 -31.14
C THR A 211 -27.33 4.96 -30.27
N ALA A 212 -26.50 5.27 -29.26
CA ALA A 212 -26.69 6.44 -28.43
C ALA A 212 -26.55 7.74 -29.23
N ILE A 213 -25.58 7.82 -30.14
CA ILE A 213 -25.37 8.97 -31.03
C ILE A 213 -26.58 9.11 -31.99
N ALA A 214 -27.06 8.01 -32.58
CA ALA A 214 -28.21 8.01 -33.46
C ALA A 214 -29.50 8.48 -32.75
N ARG A 215 -29.60 8.32 -31.44
CA ARG A 215 -30.69 8.84 -30.59
C ARG A 215 -30.53 10.32 -30.21
N GLY A 216 -29.54 11.03 -30.76
CA GLY A 216 -29.35 12.46 -30.56
C GLY A 216 -28.48 12.83 -29.35
N ASN A 217 -27.87 11.85 -28.66
CA ASN A 217 -26.93 12.16 -27.57
C ASN A 217 -25.67 12.82 -28.14
N ASN A 218 -25.24 13.91 -27.54
CA ASN A 218 -23.96 14.53 -27.86
C ASN A 218 -22.78 13.72 -27.26
N ARG A 219 -21.56 13.97 -27.75
CA ARG A 219 -20.34 13.24 -27.33
C ARG A 219 -20.12 13.25 -25.82
N ARG A 220 -20.42 14.36 -25.16
CA ARG A 220 -20.27 14.49 -23.69
C ARG A 220 -21.27 13.61 -22.95
N GLN A 221 -22.53 13.59 -23.37
CA GLN A 221 -23.56 12.74 -22.80
C GLN A 221 -23.22 11.24 -22.98
N VAL A 222 -22.70 10.86 -24.15
CA VAL A 222 -22.24 9.49 -24.41
C VAL A 222 -21.07 9.11 -23.49
N LEU A 223 -20.06 9.97 -23.35
CA LEU A 223 -18.89 9.72 -22.52
C LEU A 223 -19.29 9.54 -21.05
N TRP A 224 -20.01 10.51 -20.48
CA TRP A 224 -20.33 10.50 -19.05
C TRP A 224 -21.48 9.56 -18.69
N GLY A 225 -22.50 9.45 -19.55
CA GLY A 225 -23.72 8.67 -19.28
C GLY A 225 -23.59 7.18 -19.59
N HIS A 226 -22.78 6.81 -20.58
CA HIS A 226 -22.71 5.44 -21.07
C HIS A 226 -21.31 4.84 -21.00
N VAL A 227 -20.31 5.50 -21.58
CA VAL A 227 -18.94 4.96 -21.71
C VAL A 227 -18.24 4.89 -20.37
N LEU A 228 -18.25 5.97 -19.57
CA LEU A 228 -17.60 5.99 -18.26
C LEU A 228 -18.12 4.87 -17.35
N LYS A 229 -19.42 4.69 -17.27
CA LYS A 229 -20.04 3.66 -16.42
C LYS A 229 -19.50 2.26 -16.73
N ASN A 230 -19.35 1.92 -18.01
CA ASN A 230 -18.81 0.63 -18.42
C ASN A 230 -17.29 0.55 -18.26
N SER A 231 -16.58 1.68 -18.39
CA SER A 231 -15.13 1.77 -18.22
C SER A 231 -14.70 1.76 -16.73
N LEU A 232 -15.63 2.07 -15.81
CA LEU A 232 -15.32 2.05 -14.38
C LEU A 232 -15.04 0.65 -13.83
N VAL A 233 -15.66 -0.40 -14.36
CA VAL A 233 -15.49 -1.78 -13.86
C VAL A 233 -14.00 -2.20 -13.86
N PRO A 234 -13.30 -2.22 -15.02
CA PRO A 234 -11.89 -2.55 -15.04
C PRO A 234 -11.01 -1.50 -14.31
N THR A 235 -11.46 -0.23 -14.30
CA THR A 235 -10.72 0.83 -13.59
C THR A 235 -10.78 0.65 -12.08
N VAL A 236 -11.90 0.26 -11.49
CA VAL A 236 -12.06 -0.03 -10.07
C VAL A 236 -11.19 -1.24 -9.66
N THR A 237 -11.14 -2.28 -10.51
CA THR A 237 -10.22 -3.41 -10.28
C THR A 237 -8.77 -2.94 -10.21
N PHE A 238 -8.37 -2.10 -11.17
CA PHE A 238 -7.02 -1.55 -11.23
C PHE A 238 -6.71 -0.65 -10.03
N LEU A 239 -7.65 0.21 -9.61
CA LEU A 239 -7.51 1.04 -8.41
C LEU A 239 -7.37 0.19 -7.13
N GLY A 240 -8.07 -0.94 -7.03
CA GLY A 240 -7.89 -1.87 -5.92
C GLY A 240 -6.48 -2.48 -5.86
N GLN A 241 -5.92 -2.85 -7.02
CA GLN A 241 -4.52 -3.29 -7.12
C GLN A 241 -3.56 -2.14 -6.76
N THR A 242 -3.84 -0.93 -7.23
CA THR A 242 -3.04 0.27 -6.92
C THR A 242 -2.98 0.54 -5.42
N MET A 243 -4.05 0.27 -4.66
CA MET A 243 -4.05 0.42 -3.19
C MET A 243 -3.02 -0.49 -2.52
N ALA A 244 -2.90 -1.74 -2.98
CA ALA A 244 -1.86 -2.66 -2.51
C ALA A 244 -0.44 -2.14 -2.82
N GLU A 245 -0.25 -1.59 -4.01
CA GLU A 245 1.02 -1.04 -4.47
C GLU A 245 1.39 0.29 -3.76
N ILE A 246 0.40 1.09 -3.33
CA ILE A 246 0.62 2.27 -2.50
C ILE A 246 1.24 1.87 -1.17
N VAL A 247 0.71 0.83 -0.53
CA VAL A 247 1.23 0.33 0.76
C VAL A 247 2.69 -0.11 0.62
N ALA A 248 3.02 -0.86 -0.44
CA ALA A 248 4.40 -1.26 -0.70
C ALA A 248 5.31 -0.05 -1.03
N GLY A 249 4.81 0.90 -1.82
CA GLY A 249 5.54 2.12 -2.20
C GLY A 249 5.72 3.11 -1.05
N SER A 250 4.81 3.13 -0.07
CA SER A 250 4.89 4.02 1.08
C SER A 250 6.13 3.78 1.94
N ILE A 251 6.66 2.54 2.00
CA ILE A 251 7.85 2.18 2.76
C ILE A 251 9.03 3.09 2.39
N VAL A 252 9.29 3.26 1.10
CA VAL A 252 10.41 4.07 0.62
C VAL A 252 10.14 5.57 0.81
N VAL A 253 8.89 5.99 0.58
CA VAL A 253 8.51 7.41 0.74
C VAL A 253 8.54 7.82 2.22
N GLU A 254 8.14 6.95 3.13
CA GLU A 254 8.28 7.19 4.58
C GLU A 254 9.73 7.41 4.99
N GLN A 255 10.70 6.69 4.37
CA GLN A 255 12.13 6.92 4.60
C GLN A 255 12.56 8.30 4.09
N VAL A 256 12.21 8.65 2.85
CA VAL A 256 12.60 9.91 2.21
C VAL A 256 12.08 11.13 2.98
N PHE A 257 10.82 11.09 3.40
CA PHE A 257 10.20 12.18 4.16
C PHE A 257 10.39 12.07 5.68
N SER A 258 11.09 11.05 6.17
CA SER A 258 11.24 10.76 7.60
C SER A 258 9.93 10.64 8.37
N ILE A 259 8.89 10.14 7.71
CA ILE A 259 7.56 9.92 8.31
C ILE A 259 7.63 8.71 9.26
N PRO A 260 7.15 8.83 10.52
CA PRO A 260 7.20 7.74 11.50
C PRO A 260 6.06 6.72 11.26
N GLY A 261 6.07 6.06 10.08
CA GLY A 261 5.09 5.03 9.71
C GLY A 261 5.61 3.61 9.88
N LEU A 262 4.79 2.63 9.46
CA LEU A 262 5.12 1.20 9.52
C LEU A 262 6.29 0.85 8.60
N GLY A 263 6.37 1.44 7.41
CA GLY A 263 7.43 1.16 6.46
C GLY A 263 8.80 1.59 6.97
N ARG A 264 8.90 2.77 7.56
CA ARG A 264 10.13 3.24 8.19
C ARG A 264 10.53 2.37 9.37
N MET A 265 9.56 1.98 10.20
CA MET A 265 9.80 1.07 11.32
C MET A 265 10.24 -0.30 10.84
N LEU A 266 9.64 -0.83 9.78
CA LEU A 266 10.03 -2.11 9.19
C LEU A 266 11.51 -2.14 8.79
N VAL A 267 11.97 -1.12 8.05
CA VAL A 267 13.38 -1.04 7.62
C VAL A 267 14.33 -0.94 8.83
N ALA A 268 13.99 -0.13 9.84
CA ALA A 268 14.78 -0.01 11.06
C ALA A 268 14.84 -1.35 11.82
N SER A 269 13.71 -2.04 11.96
CA SER A 269 13.62 -3.31 12.68
C SER A 269 14.31 -4.47 11.96
N ILE A 270 14.31 -4.47 10.60
CA ILE A 270 15.13 -5.42 9.83
C ILE A 270 16.60 -5.20 10.11
N SER A 271 17.06 -3.95 10.11
CA SER A 271 18.47 -3.62 10.35
C SER A 271 18.94 -3.97 11.76
N SER A 272 18.05 -3.90 12.76
CA SER A 272 18.33 -4.26 14.16
C SER A 272 17.97 -5.70 14.51
N GLN A 273 17.52 -6.51 13.54
CA GLN A 273 17.08 -7.90 13.75
C GLN A 273 15.96 -8.06 14.80
N ASP A 274 15.07 -7.06 14.89
CA ASP A 274 13.92 -7.07 15.80
C ASP A 274 12.76 -7.89 15.19
N TYR A 275 12.90 -9.20 15.24
CA TYR A 275 12.00 -10.15 14.55
C TYR A 275 10.53 -10.00 14.94
N PRO A 276 10.13 -9.87 16.23
CA PRO A 276 8.73 -9.70 16.59
C PRO A 276 8.07 -8.49 15.92
N VAL A 277 8.79 -7.39 15.80
CA VAL A 277 8.31 -6.18 15.13
C VAL A 277 8.19 -6.40 13.62
N VAL A 278 9.19 -7.00 12.99
CA VAL A 278 9.19 -7.24 11.54
C VAL A 278 8.08 -8.20 11.15
N GLU A 279 7.92 -9.32 11.86
CA GLU A 279 6.85 -10.30 11.61
C GLU A 279 5.47 -9.67 11.72
N ALA A 280 5.23 -8.89 12.78
CA ALA A 280 3.96 -8.20 12.97
C ALA A 280 3.68 -7.20 11.84
N ILE A 281 4.65 -6.37 11.45
CA ILE A 281 4.48 -5.37 10.37
C ILE A 281 4.20 -6.06 9.03
N VAL A 282 4.99 -7.09 8.66
CA VAL A 282 4.82 -7.79 7.38
C VAL A 282 3.43 -8.42 7.28
N VAL A 283 2.95 -9.06 8.35
CA VAL A 283 1.62 -9.67 8.36
C VAL A 283 0.52 -8.61 8.30
N ILE A 284 0.66 -7.47 9.00
CA ILE A 284 -0.28 -6.34 8.92
C ILE A 284 -0.31 -5.77 7.48
N LEU A 285 0.84 -5.54 6.87
CA LEU A 285 0.91 -5.03 5.49
C LEU A 285 0.31 -6.03 4.49
N ALA A 286 0.60 -7.33 4.64
CA ALA A 286 0.00 -8.38 3.81
C ALA A 286 -1.53 -8.42 3.97
N PHE A 287 -2.04 -8.28 5.20
CA PHE A 287 -3.47 -8.17 5.45
C PHE A 287 -4.09 -6.99 4.69
N TRP A 288 -3.48 -5.81 4.71
CA TRP A 288 -3.93 -4.63 3.96
C TRP A 288 -3.97 -4.86 2.47
N VAL A 289 -2.94 -5.50 1.91
CA VAL A 289 -2.88 -5.85 0.49
C VAL A 289 -4.05 -6.76 0.09
N VAL A 290 -4.27 -7.83 0.84
CA VAL A 290 -5.35 -8.80 0.54
C VAL A 290 -6.74 -8.18 0.78
N LEU A 291 -6.88 -7.39 1.85
CA LEU A 291 -8.12 -6.66 2.14
C LEU A 291 -8.48 -5.69 1.02
N SER A 292 -7.52 -4.90 0.53
CA SER A 292 -7.72 -3.95 -0.57
C SER A 292 -8.20 -4.65 -1.83
N GLY A 293 -7.60 -5.78 -2.21
CA GLY A 293 -8.05 -6.58 -3.34
C GLY A 293 -9.47 -7.13 -3.14
N THR A 294 -9.79 -7.59 -1.93
CA THR A 294 -11.13 -8.11 -1.61
C THR A 294 -12.18 -7.00 -1.67
N LEU A 295 -11.87 -5.81 -1.15
CA LEU A 295 -12.75 -4.64 -1.23
C LEU A 295 -13.00 -4.22 -2.69
N ALA A 296 -11.95 -4.19 -3.53
CA ALA A 296 -12.10 -3.91 -4.96
C ALA A 296 -13.03 -4.89 -5.66
N ASP A 297 -12.91 -6.19 -5.37
CA ASP A 297 -13.80 -7.23 -5.90
C ASP A 297 -15.26 -7.03 -5.45
N LEU A 298 -15.49 -6.59 -4.22
CA LEU A 298 -16.82 -6.29 -3.71
C LEU A 298 -17.43 -5.05 -4.40
N VAL A 299 -16.65 -3.99 -4.55
CA VAL A 299 -17.07 -2.77 -5.27
C VAL A 299 -17.41 -3.10 -6.74
N ASN A 300 -16.59 -3.90 -7.42
CA ASN A 300 -16.86 -4.34 -8.78
C ASN A 300 -18.21 -5.07 -8.92
N ARG A 301 -18.57 -5.89 -7.94
CA ARG A 301 -19.89 -6.56 -7.94
C ARG A 301 -21.05 -5.58 -7.79
N CYS A 302 -20.87 -4.51 -7.03
CA CYS A 302 -21.86 -3.46 -6.90
C CYS A 302 -22.01 -2.65 -8.20
N VAL A 303 -20.90 -2.46 -8.93
CA VAL A 303 -20.88 -1.70 -10.19
C VAL A 303 -21.38 -2.55 -11.37
N ASP A 304 -21.00 -3.84 -11.44
CA ASP A 304 -21.44 -4.78 -12.46
C ASP A 304 -22.02 -6.08 -11.85
N PRO A 305 -23.33 -6.15 -11.65
CA PRO A 305 -23.99 -7.35 -11.13
C PRO A 305 -23.84 -8.60 -12.01
N ARG A 306 -23.45 -8.45 -13.30
CA ARG A 306 -23.30 -9.55 -14.26
C ARG A 306 -22.08 -10.43 -13.93
N MET A 307 -21.08 -9.89 -13.23
CA MET A 307 -19.92 -10.67 -12.76
C MET A 307 -20.27 -11.71 -11.69
N GLY A 308 -21.48 -11.70 -11.14
CA GLY A 308 -21.98 -12.70 -10.18
C GLY A 308 -22.53 -13.99 -10.78
N GLY A 309 -22.68 -14.08 -12.10
CA GLY A 309 -23.41 -15.15 -12.80
C GLY A 309 -22.57 -16.28 -13.41
N THR A 310 -21.25 -16.25 -13.34
CA THR A 310 -20.39 -17.29 -13.95
C THR A 310 -19.81 -18.25 -12.92
N ALA A 311 -20.68 -18.96 -12.20
CA ALA A 311 -20.34 -20.18 -11.49
C ALA A 311 -21.46 -21.20 -11.75
N LYS A 312 -21.52 -21.70 -12.99
CA LYS A 312 -22.06 -23.03 -13.29
C LYS A 312 -20.91 -23.97 -13.49
#